data_4d2d1f9d71ecd7f9f41397870581e05c
#
_entry.id   4d2d1f9d71ecd7f9f41397870581e05c
#
_cell.length_a   1.000
_cell.length_b   1.000
_cell.length_c   1.000
_cell.angle_alpha   90.00
_cell.angle_beta   90.00
_cell.angle_gamma   90.00
#
_symmetry.space_group_name_H-M   'P 1'
#
loop_
_entity.id
_entity.type
_entity.pdbx_description
1 polymer ?
#
loop_
_entity_poly.entity_id
_entity_poly.type
_entity_poly.pdbx_seq_one_letter_code
_entity_poly.pdbx_strand_id
1 'polypeptide(L)'
;SRGLGDVYKRQVNFDNVKVPAENLIGEEGRGYKIAIEILNEGRVGIGAQMVGLAQGAFDRALAYTHDREQFAKPIAKFQGLQFQMAQVATEIEAARLMVYNAARLKEEGRPFTKQAAMAKLYSSQAAERAAGRAIEWFGGIGFTREQGIEKYWRDSKIGAIYEGTSNIQLNTIFNLTAKEHGF
;
A
#
# COMPACT_ATOMS: atom_id res chain seq x y z
N SER A 1 -0.77 -19.53 -24.33
CA SER A 1 -0.04 -18.52 -23.56
C SER A 1 0.96 -19.25 -22.67
N ARG A 2 2.19 -18.83 -22.71
CA ARG A 2 3.28 -19.47 -21.96
C ARG A 2 3.34 -19.02 -20.48
N GLY A 3 2.20 -18.76 -19.85
CA GLY A 3 2.17 -18.26 -18.47
C GLY A 3 2.60 -16.79 -18.30
N LEU A 4 2.85 -16.09 -19.39
CA LEU A 4 3.25 -14.68 -19.39
C LEU A 4 2.05 -13.72 -19.31
N GLY A 5 0.83 -14.24 -19.39
CA GLY A 5 -0.39 -13.42 -19.33
C GLY A 5 -0.55 -12.63 -18.05
N ASP A 6 -0.05 -13.14 -16.93
CA ASP A 6 -0.13 -12.46 -15.62
C ASP A 6 0.75 -11.21 -15.54
N VAL A 7 1.81 -11.15 -16.32
CA VAL A 7 2.68 -9.97 -16.44
C VAL A 7 1.91 -8.78 -17.01
N TYR A 8 0.88 -9.02 -17.80
CA TYR A 8 0.06 -7.99 -18.46
C TYR A 8 -1.29 -7.71 -17.79
N LYS A 9 -1.46 -8.10 -16.54
CA LYS A 9 -2.63 -7.72 -15.72
C LYS A 9 -3.98 -8.24 -16.23
N ARG A 10 -4.02 -9.43 -16.80
CA ARG A 10 -5.26 -10.12 -17.19
C ARG A 10 -6.22 -9.23 -17.98
N GLN A 11 -5.91 -8.95 -19.20
CA GLN A 11 -6.82 -8.24 -20.11
C GLN A 11 -8.09 -9.04 -20.33
N VAL A 12 -9.23 -8.38 -20.24
CA VAL A 12 -10.53 -8.94 -20.55
C VAL A 12 -10.92 -8.46 -21.95
N ASN A 13 -11.18 -9.42 -22.84
CA ASN A 13 -11.63 -9.13 -24.20
C ASN A 13 -13.13 -9.46 -24.31
N PHE A 14 -13.90 -8.51 -24.84
CA PHE A 14 -15.30 -8.69 -25.16
C PHE A 14 -15.45 -8.76 -26.66
N ASP A 15 -15.99 -9.86 -27.18
CA ASP A 15 -16.25 -10.05 -28.61
C ASP A 15 -17.71 -10.40 -28.81
N ASN A 16 -18.48 -9.48 -29.38
CA ASN A 16 -19.92 -9.62 -29.70
C ASN A 16 -20.79 -10.13 -28.54
N VAL A 17 -20.42 -9.77 -27.31
CA VAL A 17 -21.17 -10.16 -26.10
C VAL A 17 -22.49 -9.41 -26.06
N LYS A 18 -23.60 -10.13 -26.06
CA LYS A 18 -24.94 -9.56 -25.89
C LYS A 18 -25.22 -9.38 -24.41
N VAL A 19 -25.49 -8.16 -24.00
CA VAL A 19 -25.84 -7.80 -22.61
C VAL A 19 -27.27 -7.22 -22.62
N PRO A 20 -28.17 -7.71 -21.75
CA PRO A 20 -29.52 -7.13 -21.63
C PRO A 20 -29.45 -5.65 -21.22
N ALA A 21 -30.34 -4.83 -21.76
CA ALA A 21 -30.32 -3.38 -21.50
C ALA A 21 -30.54 -3.03 -20.04
N GLU A 22 -31.30 -3.85 -19.31
CA GLU A 22 -31.53 -3.71 -17.86
C GLU A 22 -30.25 -3.89 -17.00
N ASN A 23 -29.19 -4.47 -17.57
CA ASN A 23 -27.90 -4.61 -16.89
C ASN A 23 -27.00 -3.38 -17.04
N LEU A 24 -27.48 -2.31 -17.69
CA LEU A 24 -26.75 -1.05 -17.77
C LEU A 24 -26.61 -0.41 -16.39
N ILE A 25 -25.36 -0.17 -15.97
CA ILE A 25 -25.06 0.53 -14.72
C ILE A 25 -24.89 2.02 -15.03
N GLY A 26 -25.83 2.85 -14.53
CA GLY A 26 -25.83 4.29 -14.76
C GLY A 26 -26.28 4.65 -16.18
N GLU A 27 -25.56 5.54 -16.84
CA GLU A 27 -25.88 6.08 -18.17
C GLU A 27 -24.85 5.67 -19.20
N GLU A 28 -25.27 5.53 -20.44
CA GLU A 28 -24.38 5.25 -21.58
C GLU A 28 -23.28 6.33 -21.69
N GLY A 29 -22.03 5.92 -21.91
CA GLY A 29 -20.87 6.81 -21.99
C GLY A 29 -20.29 7.25 -20.63
N ARG A 30 -20.91 6.87 -19.50
CA ARG A 30 -20.45 7.27 -18.14
C ARG A 30 -19.60 6.22 -17.44
N GLY A 31 -19.36 5.07 -18.04
CA GLY A 31 -18.65 3.96 -17.40
C GLY A 31 -17.25 4.32 -16.90
N TYR A 32 -16.49 5.14 -17.63
CA TYR A 32 -15.17 5.59 -17.19
C TYR A 32 -15.24 6.39 -15.87
N LYS A 33 -16.23 7.29 -15.74
CA LYS A 33 -16.42 8.07 -14.51
C LYS A 33 -16.73 7.16 -13.32
N ILE A 34 -17.62 6.20 -13.50
CA ILE A 34 -17.98 5.21 -12.46
C ILE A 34 -16.73 4.42 -12.04
N ALA A 35 -15.94 3.94 -13.01
CA ALA A 35 -14.70 3.22 -12.72
C ALA A 35 -13.69 4.05 -11.90
N ILE A 36 -13.51 5.33 -12.22
CA ILE A 36 -12.60 6.21 -11.48
C ILE A 36 -13.11 6.49 -10.06
N GLU A 37 -14.41 6.64 -9.87
CA GLU A 37 -15.01 6.81 -8.53
C GLU A 37 -14.74 5.59 -7.65
N ILE A 38 -14.95 4.38 -8.18
CA ILE A 38 -14.62 3.11 -7.49
C ILE A 38 -13.13 3.01 -7.18
N LEU A 39 -12.25 3.41 -8.10
CA LEU A 39 -10.79 3.40 -7.89
C LEU A 39 -10.37 4.37 -6.78
N ASN A 40 -11.06 5.50 -6.59
CA ASN A 40 -10.77 6.40 -5.46
C ASN A 40 -11.04 5.73 -4.10
N GLU A 41 -12.08 4.90 -4.01
CA GLU A 41 -12.36 4.08 -2.83
C GLU A 41 -11.33 2.96 -2.68
N GLY A 42 -10.98 2.29 -3.77
CA GLY A 42 -9.96 1.26 -3.82
C GLY A 42 -8.60 1.74 -3.28
N ARG A 43 -8.22 3.00 -3.52
CA ARG A 43 -6.99 3.60 -2.98
C ARG A 43 -6.95 3.58 -1.44
N VAL A 44 -8.06 3.83 -0.78
CA VAL A 44 -8.17 3.74 0.70
C VAL A 44 -7.97 2.30 1.15
N GLY A 45 -8.62 1.34 0.47
CA GLY A 45 -8.49 -0.09 0.75
C GLY A 45 -7.06 -0.59 0.59
N ILE A 46 -6.36 -0.20 -0.49
CA ILE A 46 -4.94 -0.54 -0.68
C ILE A 46 -4.06 0.15 0.37
N GLY A 47 -4.36 1.39 0.73
CA GLY A 47 -3.68 2.06 1.84
C GLY A 47 -3.75 1.25 3.13
N ALA A 48 -4.93 0.75 3.49
CA ALA A 48 -5.15 -0.09 4.66
C ALA A 48 -4.40 -1.43 4.56
N GLN A 49 -4.42 -2.07 3.39
CA GLN A 49 -3.67 -3.31 3.14
C GLN A 49 -2.17 -3.10 3.35
N MET A 50 -1.61 -2.01 2.85
CA MET A 50 -0.18 -1.71 2.99
C MET A 50 0.19 -1.39 4.44
N VAL A 51 -0.65 -0.70 5.20
CA VAL A 51 -0.46 -0.50 6.65
C VAL A 51 -0.45 -1.84 7.38
N GLY A 52 -1.37 -2.74 7.07
CA GLY A 52 -1.40 -4.09 7.66
C GLY A 52 -0.15 -4.91 7.34
N LEU A 53 0.33 -4.83 6.10
CA LEU A 53 1.57 -5.49 5.68
C LEU A 53 2.79 -4.93 6.41
N ALA A 54 2.90 -3.60 6.50
CA ALA A 54 3.98 -2.93 7.23
C ALA A 54 4.00 -3.32 8.71
N GLN A 55 2.82 -3.30 9.35
CA GLN A 55 2.67 -3.69 10.75
C GLN A 55 3.07 -5.14 10.97
N GLY A 56 2.57 -6.07 10.14
CA GLY A 56 2.90 -7.48 10.28
C GLY A 56 4.38 -7.79 10.11
N ALA A 57 5.06 -7.11 9.17
CA ALA A 57 6.51 -7.24 9.01
C ALA A 57 7.26 -6.69 10.23
N PHE A 58 6.83 -5.53 10.73
CA PHE A 58 7.41 -4.88 11.91
C PHE A 58 7.26 -5.72 13.16
N ASP A 59 6.06 -6.21 13.48
CA ASP A 59 5.77 -6.96 14.70
C ASP A 59 6.59 -8.26 14.76
N ARG A 60 6.68 -8.98 13.63
CA ARG A 60 7.51 -10.19 13.56
C ARG A 60 8.98 -9.89 13.77
N ALA A 61 9.49 -8.83 13.14
CA ALA A 61 10.89 -8.46 13.27
C ALA A 61 11.20 -7.94 14.67
N LEU A 62 10.30 -7.15 15.27
CA LEU A 62 10.44 -6.67 16.64
C LEU A 62 10.59 -7.85 17.63
N ALA A 63 9.70 -8.85 17.55
CA ALA A 63 9.77 -10.05 18.37
C ALA A 63 11.12 -10.77 18.20
N TYR A 64 11.52 -11.03 16.95
CA TYR A 64 12.79 -11.69 16.66
C TYR A 64 13.98 -10.95 17.26
N THR A 65 14.01 -9.62 17.24
CA THR A 65 15.15 -8.85 17.78
C THR A 65 15.26 -8.92 19.31
N HIS A 66 14.20 -9.27 20.02
CA HIS A 66 14.21 -9.51 21.46
C HIS A 66 14.70 -10.93 21.81
N ASP A 67 14.48 -11.89 20.89
CA ASP A 67 14.90 -13.27 21.09
C ASP A 67 16.34 -13.53 20.60
N ARG A 68 16.77 -12.84 19.54
CA ARG A 68 18.10 -13.01 18.95
C ARG A 68 19.16 -12.31 19.76
N GLU A 69 20.15 -13.06 20.21
CA GLU A 69 21.29 -12.53 20.95
C GLU A 69 22.56 -12.42 20.09
N GLN A 70 23.30 -11.35 20.27
CA GLN A 70 24.65 -11.13 19.81
C GLN A 70 25.40 -10.27 20.84
N PHE A 71 26.71 -10.52 20.98
CA PHE A 71 27.54 -9.83 21.98
C PHE A 71 26.93 -9.90 23.39
N ALA A 72 26.46 -11.11 23.76
CA ALA A 72 25.88 -11.44 25.07
C ALA A 72 24.65 -10.63 25.49
N LYS A 73 23.85 -10.15 24.52
CA LYS A 73 22.59 -9.47 24.79
C LYS A 73 21.63 -9.54 23.58
N PRO A 74 20.31 -9.42 23.79
CA PRO A 74 19.36 -9.28 22.71
C PRO A 74 19.73 -8.13 21.76
N ILE A 75 19.57 -8.34 20.45
CA ILE A 75 19.95 -7.30 19.47
C ILE A 75 19.05 -6.07 19.59
N ALA A 76 17.84 -6.18 20.13
CA ALA A 76 16.96 -5.06 20.46
C ALA A 76 17.60 -4.06 21.47
N LYS A 77 18.67 -4.42 22.18
CA LYS A 77 19.39 -3.54 23.11
C LYS A 77 20.44 -2.64 22.44
N PHE A 78 20.64 -2.79 21.11
CA PHE A 78 21.54 -1.90 20.38
C PHE A 78 20.80 -0.63 19.95
N GLN A 79 21.31 0.53 20.37
CA GLN A 79 20.66 1.83 20.14
C GLN A 79 20.45 2.13 18.65
N GLY A 80 21.40 1.76 17.79
CA GLY A 80 21.25 1.93 16.34
C GLY A 80 20.06 1.17 15.76
N LEU A 81 19.72 -0.01 16.31
CA LEU A 81 18.54 -0.78 15.92
C LEU A 81 17.27 -0.15 16.46
N GLN A 82 17.30 0.32 17.73
CA GLN A 82 16.17 1.00 18.37
C GLN A 82 15.73 2.24 17.58
N PHE A 83 16.67 3.04 17.09
CA PHE A 83 16.37 4.21 16.27
C PHE A 83 15.66 3.84 14.96
N GLN A 84 16.13 2.80 14.29
CA GLN A 84 15.50 2.33 13.06
C GLN A 84 14.07 1.83 13.32
N MET A 85 13.87 1.08 14.41
CA MET A 85 12.53 0.58 14.78
C MET A 85 11.58 1.72 15.14
N ALA A 86 12.03 2.70 15.90
CA ALA A 86 11.23 3.87 16.25
C ALA A 86 10.82 4.66 15.00
N GLN A 87 11.73 4.81 14.04
CA GLN A 87 11.43 5.47 12.77
C GLN A 87 10.35 4.71 11.98
N VAL A 88 10.50 3.38 11.83
CA VAL A 88 9.51 2.55 11.11
C VAL A 88 8.15 2.57 11.82
N ALA A 89 8.12 2.47 13.15
CA ALA A 89 6.88 2.56 13.93
C ALA A 89 6.15 3.89 13.69
N THR A 90 6.91 5.00 13.68
CA THR A 90 6.36 6.34 13.40
C THR A 90 5.78 6.43 11.98
N GLU A 91 6.45 5.86 10.98
CA GLU A 91 5.98 5.86 9.60
C GLU A 91 4.70 5.02 9.43
N ILE A 92 4.60 3.87 10.11
CA ILE A 92 3.40 3.04 10.10
C ILE A 92 2.22 3.79 10.71
N GLU A 93 2.43 4.47 11.83
CA GLU A 93 1.38 5.25 12.49
C GLU A 93 0.93 6.44 11.62
N ALA A 94 1.85 7.18 11.02
CA ALA A 94 1.53 8.25 10.09
C ALA A 94 0.71 7.72 8.89
N ALA A 95 1.09 6.59 8.31
CA ALA A 95 0.35 5.94 7.23
C ALA A 95 -1.07 5.55 7.66
N ARG A 96 -1.22 4.98 8.87
CA ARG A 96 -2.51 4.60 9.46
C ARG A 96 -3.45 5.80 9.60
N LEU A 97 -2.94 6.89 10.17
CA LEU A 97 -3.70 8.12 10.35
C LEU A 97 -4.18 8.72 9.00
N MET A 98 -3.33 8.67 7.98
CA MET A 98 -3.71 9.12 6.64
C MET A 98 -4.81 8.26 6.03
N VAL A 99 -4.75 6.94 6.17
CA VAL A 99 -5.78 6.01 5.70
C VAL A 99 -7.10 6.25 6.42
N TYR A 100 -7.08 6.35 7.74
CA TYR A 100 -8.28 6.59 8.54
C TYR A 100 -8.91 7.96 8.23
N ASN A 101 -8.07 9.00 8.04
CA ASN A 101 -8.58 10.30 7.63
C ASN A 101 -9.29 10.26 6.26
N ALA A 102 -8.72 9.55 5.28
CA ALA A 102 -9.35 9.41 3.97
C ALA A 102 -10.67 8.63 4.06
N ALA A 103 -10.73 7.56 4.87
CA ALA A 103 -11.93 6.78 5.10
C ALA A 103 -13.03 7.62 5.78
N ARG A 104 -12.67 8.38 6.82
CA ARG A 104 -13.58 9.27 7.54
C ARG A 104 -14.17 10.35 6.62
N LEU A 105 -13.35 10.99 5.80
CA LEU A 105 -13.83 12.00 4.83
C LEU A 105 -14.84 11.40 3.84
N LYS A 106 -14.59 10.17 3.37
CA LYS A 106 -15.55 9.46 2.52
C LYS A 106 -16.86 9.19 3.25
N GLU A 107 -16.82 8.70 4.48
CA GLU A 107 -18.00 8.41 5.31
C GLU A 107 -18.84 9.66 5.56
N GLU A 108 -18.19 10.82 5.76
CA GLU A 108 -18.83 12.13 5.93
C GLU A 108 -19.35 12.73 4.61
N GLY A 109 -19.22 12.06 3.46
CA GLY A 109 -19.62 12.57 2.14
C GLY A 109 -18.77 13.75 1.65
N ARG A 110 -17.59 13.95 2.20
CA ARG A 110 -16.66 15.04 1.87
C ARG A 110 -15.70 14.62 0.75
N PRO A 111 -15.15 15.60 0.00
CA PRO A 111 -14.09 15.31 -0.97
C PRO A 111 -12.91 14.61 -0.30
N PHE A 112 -12.53 13.42 -0.79
CA PHE A 112 -11.48 12.58 -0.19
C PHE A 112 -10.42 12.09 -1.19
N THR A 113 -10.59 12.39 -2.47
CA THR A 113 -9.71 11.87 -3.55
C THR A 113 -8.24 12.20 -3.32
N LYS A 114 -7.92 13.43 -2.89
CA LYS A 114 -6.55 13.84 -2.59
C LYS A 114 -5.99 13.05 -1.40
N GLN A 115 -6.75 12.96 -0.32
CA GLN A 115 -6.35 12.22 0.88
C GLN A 115 -6.21 10.72 0.61
N ALA A 116 -7.08 10.14 -0.21
CA ALA A 116 -6.96 8.74 -0.65
C ALA A 116 -5.68 8.50 -1.45
N ALA A 117 -5.34 9.42 -2.37
CA ALA A 117 -4.09 9.34 -3.14
C ALA A 117 -2.85 9.47 -2.23
N MET A 118 -2.87 10.42 -1.28
CA MET A 118 -1.79 10.59 -0.29
C MET A 118 -1.64 9.35 0.61
N ALA A 119 -2.75 8.82 1.12
CA ALA A 119 -2.76 7.64 1.96
C ALA A 119 -2.18 6.42 1.25
N LYS A 120 -2.63 6.16 0.01
CA LYS A 120 -2.13 5.05 -0.82
C LYS A 120 -0.64 5.19 -1.14
N LEU A 121 -0.20 6.38 -1.51
CA LEU A 121 1.20 6.66 -1.82
C LEU A 121 2.09 6.41 -0.60
N TYR A 122 1.77 7.06 0.51
CA TYR A 122 2.61 7.02 1.70
C TYR A 122 2.62 5.63 2.37
N SER A 123 1.46 4.97 2.48
CA SER A 123 1.37 3.62 3.05
C SER A 123 2.15 2.59 2.23
N SER A 124 2.15 2.71 0.90
CA SER A 124 2.96 1.84 0.03
C SER A 124 4.46 2.02 0.27
N GLN A 125 4.92 3.26 0.40
CA GLN A 125 6.32 3.57 0.72
C GLN A 125 6.72 3.10 2.11
N ALA A 126 5.86 3.30 3.11
CA ALA A 126 6.09 2.82 4.47
C ALA A 126 6.16 1.28 4.52
N ALA A 127 5.30 0.59 3.76
CA ALA A 127 5.31 -0.87 3.68
C ALA A 127 6.61 -1.41 3.05
N GLU A 128 7.09 -0.82 1.98
CA GLU A 128 8.37 -1.21 1.38
C GLU A 128 9.54 -1.01 2.35
N ARG A 129 9.57 0.14 3.04
CA ARG A 129 10.63 0.42 4.03
C ARG A 129 10.56 -0.53 5.23
N ALA A 130 9.38 -0.73 5.80
CA ALA A 130 9.17 -1.63 6.93
C ALA A 130 9.58 -3.07 6.59
N ALA A 131 9.12 -3.58 5.44
CA ALA A 131 9.44 -4.93 4.99
C ALA A 131 10.95 -5.11 4.68
N GLY A 132 11.58 -4.12 4.05
CA GLY A 132 13.02 -4.12 3.78
C GLY A 132 13.83 -4.12 5.08
N ARG A 133 13.49 -3.23 6.04
CA ARG A 133 14.13 -3.19 7.35
C ARG A 133 13.92 -4.46 8.16
N ALA A 134 12.74 -5.06 8.08
CA ALA A 134 12.45 -6.32 8.75
C ALA A 134 13.42 -7.45 8.31
N ILE A 135 13.70 -7.56 7.00
CA ILE A 135 14.70 -8.51 6.48
C ILE A 135 16.09 -8.22 7.08
N GLU A 136 16.51 -6.94 7.09
CA GLU A 136 17.81 -6.53 7.65
C GLU A 136 17.93 -6.88 9.14
N TRP A 137 16.86 -6.68 9.92
CA TRP A 137 16.84 -6.99 11.36
C TRP A 137 16.88 -8.50 11.65
N PHE A 138 16.33 -9.30 10.77
CA PHE A 138 16.49 -10.76 10.82
C PHE A 138 17.90 -11.21 10.41
N GLY A 139 18.61 -10.40 9.64
CA GLY A 139 19.91 -10.77 9.07
C GLY A 139 19.80 -11.87 8.01
N GLY A 140 20.80 -12.72 7.92
CA GLY A 140 20.86 -13.75 6.86
C GLY A 140 19.65 -14.66 6.75
N ILE A 141 19.01 -15.02 7.87
CA ILE A 141 17.80 -15.85 7.85
C ILE A 141 16.55 -15.11 7.34
N GLY A 142 16.54 -13.77 7.41
CA GLY A 142 15.45 -12.95 6.86
C GLY A 142 15.35 -13.01 5.33
N PHE A 143 16.44 -13.34 4.68
CA PHE A 143 16.51 -13.55 3.24
C PHE A 143 15.91 -14.89 2.81
N THR A 144 15.88 -15.89 3.70
CA THR A 144 15.38 -17.24 3.39
C THR A 144 13.87 -17.34 3.52
N ARG A 145 13.26 -18.36 2.91
CA ARG A 145 11.83 -18.62 3.01
C ARG A 145 11.39 -19.18 4.36
N GLU A 146 12.31 -19.73 5.14
CA GLU A 146 12.02 -20.41 6.40
C GLU A 146 11.32 -19.52 7.40
N GLN A 147 11.72 -18.27 7.50
CA GLN A 147 11.11 -17.29 8.39
C GLN A 147 9.90 -16.56 7.75
N GLY A 148 9.75 -16.65 6.45
CA GLY A 148 8.66 -16.01 5.71
C GLY A 148 8.67 -14.48 5.75
N ILE A 149 9.72 -13.85 6.29
CA ILE A 149 9.82 -12.39 6.35
C ILE A 149 10.09 -11.80 4.97
N GLU A 150 10.82 -12.51 4.11
CA GLU A 150 11.08 -12.11 2.73
C GLU A 150 9.81 -11.95 1.89
N LYS A 151 8.74 -12.67 2.26
CA LYS A 151 7.44 -12.58 1.57
C LYS A 151 6.82 -11.20 1.75
N TYR A 152 6.92 -10.59 2.93
CA TYR A 152 6.43 -9.22 3.16
C TYR A 152 7.10 -8.23 2.20
N TRP A 153 8.39 -8.38 1.94
CA TRP A 153 9.10 -7.51 1.01
C TRP A 153 8.64 -7.71 -0.43
N ARG A 154 8.49 -8.96 -0.87
CA ARG A 154 7.97 -9.26 -2.22
C ARG A 154 6.55 -8.71 -2.39
N ASP A 155 5.69 -8.92 -1.40
CA ASP A 155 4.30 -8.50 -1.45
C ASP A 155 4.15 -6.97 -1.34
N SER A 156 5.06 -6.26 -0.66
CA SER A 156 5.01 -4.80 -0.53
C SER A 156 5.14 -4.06 -1.86
N LYS A 157 5.84 -4.66 -2.84
CA LYS A 157 6.07 -4.04 -4.15
C LYS A 157 4.79 -3.75 -4.93
N ILE A 158 3.77 -4.55 -4.76
CA ILE A 158 2.50 -4.35 -5.48
C ILE A 158 1.83 -3.02 -5.08
N GLY A 159 2.04 -2.58 -3.85
CA GLY A 159 1.47 -1.32 -3.34
C GLY A 159 1.82 -0.11 -4.19
N ALA A 160 3.00 -0.06 -4.78
CA ALA A 160 3.45 1.04 -5.65
C ALA A 160 2.91 0.93 -7.10
N ILE A 161 2.29 -0.20 -7.47
CA ILE A 161 1.98 -0.54 -8.86
C ILE A 161 0.48 -0.49 -9.14
N TYR A 162 -0.33 -1.26 -8.43
CA TYR A 162 -1.76 -1.40 -8.72
C TYR A 162 -2.61 -0.28 -8.10
N GLU A 163 -3.89 -0.20 -8.49
CA GLU A 163 -4.85 0.85 -8.08
C GLU A 163 -4.30 2.27 -8.34
N GLY A 164 -3.61 2.42 -9.45
CA GLY A 164 -2.85 3.60 -9.83
C GLY A 164 -1.43 3.59 -9.26
N THR A 165 -0.45 3.66 -10.15
CA THR A 165 0.97 3.70 -9.76
C THR A 165 1.29 4.89 -8.85
N SER A 166 2.42 4.85 -8.18
CA SER A 166 2.91 5.98 -7.36
C SER A 166 2.93 7.29 -8.14
N ASN A 167 3.31 7.26 -9.43
CA ASN A 167 3.31 8.45 -10.29
C ASN A 167 1.89 8.99 -10.53
N ILE A 168 0.90 8.12 -10.70
CA ILE A 168 -0.50 8.54 -10.83
C ILE A 168 -1.01 9.17 -9.52
N GLN A 169 -0.60 8.65 -8.36
CA GLN A 169 -0.95 9.26 -7.08
C GLN A 169 -0.33 10.67 -6.96
N LEU A 170 0.96 10.81 -7.28
CA LEU A 170 1.66 12.10 -7.26
C LEU A 170 1.00 13.13 -8.19
N ASN A 171 0.64 12.72 -9.40
CA ASN A 171 -0.07 13.59 -10.36
C ASN A 171 -1.45 14.00 -9.81
N THR A 172 -2.22 13.07 -9.25
CA THR A 172 -3.52 13.37 -8.63
C THR A 172 -3.37 14.36 -7.47
N ILE A 173 -2.39 14.15 -6.59
CA ILE A 173 -2.11 15.03 -5.45
C ILE A 173 -1.74 16.43 -5.94
N PHE A 174 -0.82 16.54 -6.92
CA PHE A 174 -0.38 17.82 -7.45
C PHE A 174 -1.56 18.60 -8.05
N ASN A 175 -2.32 17.98 -8.96
CA ASN A 175 -3.42 18.65 -9.64
C ASN A 175 -4.49 19.15 -8.68
N LEU A 176 -4.85 18.36 -7.66
CA LEU A 176 -5.84 18.77 -6.67
C LEU A 176 -5.29 19.86 -5.73
N THR A 177 -4.01 19.80 -5.39
CA THR A 177 -3.35 20.84 -4.60
C THR A 177 -3.29 22.17 -5.38
N ALA A 178 -2.86 22.14 -6.64
CA ALA A 178 -2.80 23.31 -7.50
C ALA A 178 -4.20 23.97 -7.61
N LYS A 179 -5.23 23.16 -7.85
CA LYS A 179 -6.61 23.66 -7.91
C LYS A 179 -7.08 24.33 -6.60
N GLU A 180 -6.69 23.81 -5.44
CA GLU A 180 -7.00 24.42 -4.14
C GLU A 180 -6.34 25.78 -3.95
N HIS A 181 -5.21 26.02 -4.63
CA HIS A 181 -4.47 27.29 -4.60
C HIS A 181 -4.81 28.23 -5.78
N GLY A 182 -5.82 27.88 -6.59
CA GLY A 182 -6.31 28.74 -7.67
C GLY A 182 -5.52 28.65 -8.99
N PHE A 183 -4.75 27.57 -9.16
CA PHE A 183 -4.01 27.29 -10.41
C PHE A 183 -4.71 26.24 -11.27
#